data_20e0bfc8231e335b5994e41022a3fa3f
#
_entry.id   20e0bfc8231e335b5994e41022a3fa3f
#
_cell.length_a   1.000
_cell.length_b   1.000
_cell.length_c   1.000
_cell.angle_alpha   90.00
_cell.angle_beta   90.00
_cell.angle_gamma   90.00
#
_symmetry.space_group_name_H-M   'P 1'
#
loop_
_entity.id
_entity.type
_entity.pdbx_description
1 polymer ?
#
loop_
_entity_poly.entity_id
_entity_poly.type
_entity_poly.pdbx_seq_one_letter_code
_entity_poly.pdbx_strand_id
1 'polypeptide(L)'
;MLPLLLLSSVFPAEPGLMAQQSPVDPAAEVRIKSSKDGTQQPALFYVPPGAAATDRGSRVPLLVFLHSWSNDYKTTGGVAEALGECRRRGWAFLSPDFRGVNDHPEACASDLAVEDVLDSVNYAKQQARLDEKRIYLLGSSGGGHMALVMAERAPQVWAAVSVWVPIVDLAAWYQFSKATGSQYYPMMEKCCGGPPGTPETDAQYRQRSSLAFLSNAKGIRIAIDSGIRDGHAGAAVPLSQSLLAFNALARANGYPGKVLSAEDIEFMTREARVPDHLAGETEEEAGRRQKIVFRRTAGPVRLTIFDGAHSVDVLTGIRWFE
;
A
#
# COMPACT_ATOMS: atom_id res chain seq x y z
N MET A 1 30.40 45.26 -61.05
CA MET A 1 29.66 44.88 -59.83
C MET A 1 29.14 43.47 -60.04
N LEU A 2 29.84 42.44 -59.48
CA LEU A 2 29.40 41.06 -59.51
C LEU A 2 28.70 40.77 -58.18
N PRO A 3 27.58 40.05 -58.17
CA PRO A 3 26.96 39.60 -56.91
C PRO A 3 27.63 38.34 -56.39
N LEU A 4 27.88 38.34 -55.08
CA LEU A 4 28.43 37.25 -54.28
C LEU A 4 27.36 36.19 -54.08
N LEU A 5 27.55 34.94 -54.54
CA LEU A 5 26.73 33.78 -54.26
C LEU A 5 27.13 33.19 -52.91
N LEU A 6 26.24 33.25 -51.94
CA LEU A 6 26.33 32.51 -50.67
C LEU A 6 25.87 31.06 -50.89
N LEU A 7 26.80 30.13 -50.83
CA LEU A 7 26.54 28.70 -50.76
C LEU A 7 26.19 28.32 -49.30
N SER A 8 24.92 28.04 -49.04
CA SER A 8 24.48 27.42 -47.77
C SER A 8 24.67 25.90 -47.85
N SER A 9 25.62 25.39 -47.07
CA SER A 9 25.85 23.98 -46.87
C SER A 9 24.76 23.42 -45.94
N VAL A 10 23.85 22.62 -46.49
CA VAL A 10 22.88 21.80 -45.71
C VAL A 10 23.60 20.53 -45.31
N PHE A 11 23.86 20.37 -43.99
CA PHE A 11 24.28 19.09 -43.41
C PHE A 11 23.06 18.20 -43.26
N PRO A 12 23.11 16.93 -43.68
CA PRO A 12 22.03 16.01 -43.40
C PRO A 12 22.02 15.67 -41.87
N ALA A 13 20.87 15.82 -41.23
CA ALA A 13 20.65 15.34 -39.87
C ALA A 13 20.74 13.82 -39.84
N GLU A 14 21.64 13.29 -39.05
CA GLU A 14 21.68 11.86 -38.77
C GLU A 14 20.38 11.41 -38.12
N PRO A 15 19.76 10.26 -38.50
CA PRO A 15 18.60 9.73 -37.83
C PRO A 15 19.04 9.25 -36.46
N GLY A 16 18.61 9.99 -35.42
CA GLY A 16 18.79 9.56 -34.03
C GLY A 16 18.27 8.14 -33.84
N LEU A 17 19.14 7.27 -33.34
CA LEU A 17 18.78 5.92 -32.87
C LEU A 17 17.71 6.07 -31.79
N MET A 18 16.45 5.95 -32.19
CA MET A 18 15.38 5.65 -31.25
C MET A 18 15.72 4.31 -30.64
N ALA A 19 16.12 4.27 -29.37
CA ALA A 19 16.24 3.05 -28.63
C ALA A 19 14.89 2.33 -28.73
N GLN A 20 14.83 1.23 -29.46
CA GLN A 20 13.70 0.33 -29.48
C GLN A 20 13.52 -0.16 -28.04
N GLN A 21 12.50 0.37 -27.35
CA GLN A 21 12.03 -0.23 -26.11
C GLN A 21 11.61 -1.66 -26.47
N SER A 22 12.35 -2.63 -25.98
CA SER A 22 11.96 -4.04 -26.06
C SER A 22 10.51 -4.18 -25.62
N PRO A 23 9.68 -5.00 -26.28
CA PRO A 23 8.33 -5.23 -25.85
C PRO A 23 8.37 -5.68 -24.39
N VAL A 24 7.82 -4.84 -23.51
CA VAL A 24 7.80 -5.09 -22.07
C VAL A 24 6.84 -6.25 -21.85
N ASP A 25 7.32 -7.42 -21.42
CA ASP A 25 6.47 -8.58 -21.12
C ASP A 25 5.34 -8.13 -20.17
N PRO A 26 4.07 -8.20 -20.59
CA PRO A 26 2.96 -7.79 -19.75
C PRO A 26 2.86 -8.72 -18.53
N ALA A 27 2.47 -8.18 -17.37
CA ALA A 27 2.04 -9.06 -16.28
C ALA A 27 0.87 -9.91 -16.79
N ALA A 28 0.94 -11.23 -16.57
CA ALA A 28 -0.14 -12.12 -16.96
C ALA A 28 -1.31 -12.00 -15.99
N GLU A 29 -2.54 -12.00 -16.51
CA GLU A 29 -3.70 -12.25 -15.68
C GLU A 29 -3.79 -13.76 -15.40
N VAL A 30 -3.83 -14.10 -14.12
CA VAL A 30 -3.93 -15.49 -13.65
C VAL A 30 -5.21 -15.68 -12.84
N ARG A 31 -5.68 -16.93 -12.76
CA ARG A 31 -6.80 -17.33 -11.91
C ARG A 31 -6.29 -18.25 -10.83
N ILE A 32 -6.53 -17.87 -9.57
CA ILE A 32 -6.04 -18.57 -8.39
C ILE A 32 -7.23 -19.09 -7.61
N LYS A 33 -7.23 -20.40 -7.37
CA LYS A 33 -8.32 -21.04 -6.64
C LYS A 33 -8.23 -20.69 -5.16
N SER A 34 -9.28 -20.09 -4.60
CA SER A 34 -9.43 -19.88 -3.17
C SER A 34 -9.51 -21.21 -2.44
N SER A 35 -8.67 -21.40 -1.44
CA SER A 35 -8.67 -22.60 -0.60
C SER A 35 -9.90 -22.67 0.34
N LYS A 36 -10.53 -21.53 0.62
CA LYS A 36 -11.69 -21.42 1.51
C LYS A 36 -12.99 -21.87 0.87
N ASP A 37 -13.27 -21.47 -0.37
CA ASP A 37 -14.57 -21.68 -1.01
C ASP A 37 -14.48 -22.23 -2.45
N GLY A 38 -13.27 -22.40 -2.98
CA GLY A 38 -13.03 -22.96 -4.31
C GLY A 38 -13.27 -21.98 -5.47
N THR A 39 -13.64 -20.73 -5.21
CA THR A 39 -13.82 -19.70 -6.25
C THR A 39 -12.50 -19.36 -6.92
N GLN A 40 -12.56 -18.83 -8.16
CA GLN A 40 -11.38 -18.43 -8.92
C GLN A 40 -11.17 -16.92 -8.77
N GLN A 41 -10.13 -16.54 -8.05
CA GLN A 41 -9.78 -15.14 -7.83
C GLN A 41 -8.75 -14.68 -8.87
N PRO A 42 -8.97 -13.57 -9.59
CA PRO A 42 -8.01 -13.06 -10.55
C PRO A 42 -6.84 -12.35 -9.85
N ALA A 43 -5.69 -12.33 -10.53
CA ALA A 43 -4.53 -11.55 -10.11
C ALA A 43 -3.69 -11.14 -11.33
N LEU A 44 -2.95 -10.04 -11.23
CA LEU A 44 -1.82 -9.77 -12.11
C LEU A 44 -0.57 -10.40 -11.52
N PHE A 45 0.14 -11.18 -12.32
CA PHE A 45 1.38 -11.83 -11.89
C PHE A 45 2.48 -11.63 -12.93
N TYR A 46 3.67 -11.27 -12.46
CA TYR A 46 4.86 -11.13 -13.29
C TYR A 46 6.04 -11.85 -12.64
N VAL A 47 6.75 -12.62 -13.45
CA VAL A 47 8.00 -13.29 -13.07
C VAL A 47 9.11 -12.75 -13.96
N PRO A 48 10.21 -12.23 -13.39
CA PRO A 48 11.31 -11.74 -14.20
C PRO A 48 12.01 -12.89 -14.94
N PRO A 49 12.64 -12.64 -16.11
CA PRO A 49 13.38 -13.65 -16.85
C PRO A 49 14.40 -14.39 -15.98
N GLY A 50 14.45 -15.71 -16.11
CA GLY A 50 15.36 -16.57 -15.35
C GLY A 50 14.91 -16.90 -13.92
N ALA A 51 13.72 -16.44 -13.49
CA ALA A 51 13.17 -16.70 -12.16
C ALA A 51 11.90 -17.57 -12.16
N ALA A 52 11.52 -18.18 -13.28
CA ALA A 52 10.44 -19.17 -13.29
C ALA A 52 10.81 -20.40 -12.42
N ALA A 53 9.79 -21.11 -11.91
CA ALA A 53 10.02 -22.27 -11.03
C ALA A 53 10.91 -23.35 -11.66
N THR A 54 10.85 -23.47 -13.00
CA THR A 54 11.66 -24.43 -13.79
C THR A 54 13.08 -23.94 -14.08
N ASP A 55 13.38 -22.67 -13.85
CA ASP A 55 14.67 -22.07 -14.15
C ASP A 55 15.73 -22.48 -13.11
N ARG A 56 17.01 -22.27 -13.47
CA ARG A 56 18.15 -22.49 -12.56
C ARG A 56 18.75 -21.19 -12.03
N GLY A 57 18.09 -20.05 -12.29
CA GLY A 57 18.53 -18.73 -11.86
C GLY A 57 18.45 -18.49 -10.34
N SER A 58 18.83 -17.29 -9.92
CA SER A 58 18.77 -16.89 -8.53
C SER A 58 17.33 -16.72 -8.05
N ARG A 59 17.12 -16.86 -6.74
CA ARG A 59 15.84 -16.50 -6.09
C ARG A 59 15.66 -14.99 -6.08
N VAL A 60 14.46 -14.53 -6.38
CA VAL A 60 14.12 -13.11 -6.49
C VAL A 60 13.12 -12.67 -5.41
N PRO A 61 13.10 -11.39 -5.00
CA PRO A 61 12.06 -10.86 -4.14
C PRO A 61 10.68 -10.91 -4.81
N LEU A 62 9.63 -10.92 -4.00
CA LEU A 62 8.25 -10.73 -4.43
C LEU A 62 7.70 -9.43 -3.85
N LEU A 63 7.15 -8.57 -4.67
CA LEU A 63 6.28 -7.48 -4.24
C LEU A 63 4.81 -7.89 -4.41
N VAL A 64 4.05 -7.90 -3.32
CA VAL A 64 2.59 -8.01 -3.32
C VAL A 64 2.02 -6.60 -3.19
N PHE A 65 1.19 -6.21 -4.17
CA PHE A 65 0.60 -4.87 -4.26
C PHE A 65 -0.92 -4.97 -4.10
N LEU A 66 -1.47 -4.37 -3.04
CA LEU A 66 -2.88 -4.49 -2.70
C LEU A 66 -3.69 -3.29 -3.20
N HIS A 67 -4.82 -3.56 -3.85
CA HIS A 67 -5.69 -2.53 -4.42
C HIS A 67 -6.44 -1.72 -3.35
N SER A 68 -6.85 -0.51 -3.74
CA SER A 68 -7.58 0.43 -2.90
C SER A 68 -9.04 0.02 -2.71
N TRP A 69 -9.79 0.74 -1.84
CA TRP A 69 -11.13 0.38 -1.38
C TRP A 69 -12.14 0.14 -2.50
N SER A 70 -12.19 1.05 -3.49
CA SER A 70 -13.17 1.04 -4.58
C SER A 70 -12.58 0.58 -5.92
N ASN A 71 -11.40 -0.05 -5.90
CA ASN A 71 -10.70 -0.54 -7.08
C ASN A 71 -10.58 -2.06 -7.04
N ASP A 72 -10.03 -2.60 -8.11
CA ASP A 72 -9.63 -3.99 -8.25
C ASP A 72 -8.11 -4.10 -8.50
N TYR A 73 -7.63 -5.30 -8.71
CA TYR A 73 -6.23 -5.63 -8.96
C TYR A 73 -5.62 -4.99 -10.22
N LYS A 74 -6.42 -4.45 -11.15
CA LYS A 74 -5.99 -3.79 -12.39
C LYS A 74 -6.11 -2.28 -12.33
N THR A 75 -7.17 -1.79 -11.70
CA THR A 75 -7.58 -0.38 -11.78
C THR A 75 -7.04 0.47 -10.64
N THR A 76 -6.47 -0.15 -9.60
CA THR A 76 -5.88 0.61 -8.49
C THR A 76 -4.69 1.46 -8.95
N GLY A 77 -4.65 2.71 -8.49
CA GLY A 77 -3.56 3.62 -8.82
C GLY A 77 -2.20 3.08 -8.35
N GLY A 78 -1.18 3.24 -9.18
CA GLY A 78 0.19 2.81 -8.88
C GLY A 78 0.56 1.38 -9.31
N VAL A 79 -0.39 0.53 -9.76
CA VAL A 79 -0.09 -0.83 -10.24
C VAL A 79 0.97 -0.82 -11.35
N ALA A 80 0.79 0.03 -12.36
CA ALA A 80 1.71 0.12 -13.49
C ALA A 80 3.10 0.62 -13.05
N GLU A 81 3.17 1.58 -12.12
CA GLU A 81 4.40 2.10 -11.55
C GLU A 81 5.13 1.03 -10.73
N ALA A 82 4.40 0.29 -9.87
CA ALA A 82 4.94 -0.79 -9.06
C ALA A 82 5.47 -1.94 -9.91
N LEU A 83 4.72 -2.35 -10.93
CA LEU A 83 5.15 -3.38 -11.89
C LEU A 83 6.39 -2.93 -12.67
N GLY A 84 6.42 -1.69 -13.15
CA GLY A 84 7.58 -1.11 -13.85
C GLY A 84 8.83 -1.13 -12.96
N GLU A 85 8.68 -0.79 -11.69
CA GLU A 85 9.78 -0.81 -10.73
C GLU A 85 10.26 -2.25 -10.40
N CYS A 86 9.32 -3.21 -10.26
CA CYS A 86 9.68 -4.62 -10.09
C CYS A 86 10.48 -5.15 -11.28
N ARG A 87 10.09 -4.79 -12.52
CA ARG A 87 10.85 -5.14 -13.72
C ARG A 87 12.27 -4.59 -13.70
N ARG A 88 12.41 -3.31 -13.38
CA ARG A 88 13.71 -2.64 -13.29
C ARG A 88 14.64 -3.28 -12.25
N ARG A 89 14.08 -3.79 -11.16
CA ARG A 89 14.82 -4.43 -10.05
C ARG A 89 15.00 -5.94 -10.23
N GLY A 90 14.37 -6.56 -11.23
CA GLY A 90 14.34 -8.01 -11.36
C GLY A 90 13.55 -8.71 -10.25
N TRP A 91 12.49 -8.08 -9.72
CA TRP A 91 11.60 -8.64 -8.72
C TRP A 91 10.37 -9.25 -9.37
N ALA A 92 9.81 -10.29 -8.78
CA ALA A 92 8.48 -10.76 -9.09
C ALA A 92 7.43 -9.76 -8.55
N PHE A 93 6.29 -9.68 -9.25
CA PHE A 93 5.18 -8.80 -8.87
C PHE A 93 3.87 -9.59 -8.84
N LEU A 94 3.03 -9.30 -7.85
CA LEU A 94 1.72 -9.90 -7.67
C LEU A 94 0.73 -8.84 -7.22
N SER A 95 -0.39 -8.68 -7.94
CA SER A 95 -1.53 -7.86 -7.53
C SER A 95 -2.79 -8.72 -7.50
N PRO A 96 -3.15 -9.29 -6.33
CA PRO A 96 -4.36 -10.10 -6.19
C PRO A 96 -5.62 -9.24 -6.11
N ASP A 97 -6.76 -9.79 -6.53
CA ASP A 97 -8.06 -9.13 -6.45
C ASP A 97 -8.68 -9.19 -5.04
N PHE A 98 -8.38 -10.21 -4.29
CA PHE A 98 -8.89 -10.48 -2.94
C PHE A 98 -10.34 -10.00 -2.71
N ARG A 99 -11.25 -10.43 -3.60
CA ARG A 99 -12.70 -10.16 -3.63
C ARG A 99 -13.10 -8.80 -4.22
N GLY A 100 -12.18 -8.04 -4.86
CA GLY A 100 -12.52 -6.81 -5.58
C GLY A 100 -12.94 -5.65 -4.69
N VAL A 101 -13.90 -4.87 -5.15
CA VAL A 101 -14.37 -3.67 -4.44
C VAL A 101 -14.94 -4.00 -3.06
N ASN A 102 -14.58 -3.20 -2.05
CA ASN A 102 -15.01 -3.41 -0.66
C ASN A 102 -16.45 -2.91 -0.43
N ASP A 103 -17.43 -3.55 -1.04
CA ASP A 103 -18.86 -3.21 -0.94
C ASP A 103 -19.79 -4.44 -0.75
N HIS A 104 -19.23 -5.56 -0.33
CA HIS A 104 -19.96 -6.80 -0.04
C HIS A 104 -19.26 -7.63 1.06
N PRO A 105 -19.95 -8.58 1.72
CA PRO A 105 -19.44 -9.25 2.93
C PRO A 105 -18.17 -10.08 2.71
N GLU A 106 -17.94 -10.61 1.51
CA GLU A 106 -16.76 -11.42 1.18
C GLU A 106 -15.48 -10.60 1.00
N ALA A 107 -15.60 -9.29 0.73
CA ALA A 107 -14.50 -8.33 0.63
C ALA A 107 -14.13 -7.72 2.00
N CYS A 108 -13.55 -6.54 2.03
CA CYS A 108 -13.30 -5.72 3.21
C CYS A 108 -12.62 -6.49 4.35
N ALA A 109 -11.47 -7.09 4.05
CA ALA A 109 -10.68 -7.88 5.01
C ALA A 109 -11.46 -9.01 5.70
N SER A 110 -12.44 -9.60 5.01
CA SER A 110 -13.07 -10.84 5.45
C SER A 110 -12.05 -11.99 5.51
N ASP A 111 -12.38 -13.07 6.19
CA ASP A 111 -11.53 -14.26 6.22
C ASP A 111 -11.32 -14.87 4.82
N LEU A 112 -12.26 -14.66 3.88
CA LEU A 112 -12.11 -15.06 2.48
C LEU A 112 -11.06 -14.18 1.77
N ALA A 113 -11.17 -12.86 1.91
CA ALA A 113 -10.22 -11.93 1.30
C ALA A 113 -8.79 -12.11 1.83
N VAL A 114 -8.65 -12.36 3.15
CA VAL A 114 -7.35 -12.67 3.79
C VAL A 114 -6.75 -13.94 3.19
N GLU A 115 -7.53 -15.02 3.09
CA GLU A 115 -7.05 -16.28 2.54
C GLU A 115 -6.68 -16.15 1.05
N ASP A 116 -7.45 -15.40 0.26
CA ASP A 116 -7.17 -15.21 -1.17
C ASP A 116 -5.84 -14.50 -1.41
N VAL A 117 -5.42 -13.57 -0.52
CA VAL A 117 -4.07 -12.99 -0.57
C VAL A 117 -3.01 -14.05 -0.27
N LEU A 118 -3.24 -14.91 0.74
CA LEU A 118 -2.30 -15.99 1.09
C LEU A 118 -2.20 -17.05 -0.01
N ASP A 119 -3.32 -17.45 -0.60
CA ASP A 119 -3.37 -18.36 -1.73
C ASP A 119 -2.61 -17.80 -2.94
N SER A 120 -2.71 -16.47 -3.15
CA SER A 120 -1.99 -15.79 -4.22
C SER A 120 -0.47 -15.80 -3.98
N VAL A 121 -0.03 -15.60 -2.74
CA VAL A 121 1.40 -15.75 -2.38
C VAL A 121 1.86 -17.18 -2.55
N ASN A 122 1.06 -18.16 -2.15
CA ASN A 122 1.38 -19.59 -2.32
C ASN A 122 1.45 -19.97 -3.80
N TYR A 123 0.54 -19.47 -4.63
CA TYR A 123 0.61 -19.61 -6.08
C TYR A 123 1.93 -19.03 -6.62
N ALA A 124 2.30 -17.82 -6.24
CA ALA A 124 3.54 -17.19 -6.69
C ALA A 124 4.78 -18.01 -6.32
N LYS A 125 4.81 -18.60 -5.09
CA LYS A 125 5.89 -19.51 -4.65
C LYS A 125 6.00 -20.79 -5.50
N GLN A 126 4.89 -21.26 -6.06
CA GLN A 126 4.88 -22.43 -6.95
C GLN A 126 5.33 -22.09 -8.38
N GLN A 127 5.06 -20.86 -8.84
CA GLN A 127 5.34 -20.44 -10.21
C GLN A 127 6.71 -19.79 -10.39
N ALA A 128 7.33 -19.27 -9.32
CA ALA A 128 8.58 -18.55 -9.39
C ALA A 128 9.57 -18.98 -8.30
N ARG A 129 10.85 -18.82 -8.58
CA ARG A 129 11.95 -19.03 -7.63
C ARG A 129 12.06 -17.82 -6.71
N LEU A 130 11.18 -17.73 -5.73
CA LEU A 130 11.14 -16.62 -4.80
C LEU A 130 12.14 -16.78 -3.65
N ASP A 131 12.69 -15.65 -3.20
CA ASP A 131 13.34 -15.55 -1.90
C ASP A 131 12.28 -15.29 -0.83
N GLU A 132 11.89 -16.32 -0.12
CA GLU A 132 10.83 -16.24 0.91
C GLU A 132 11.17 -15.31 2.08
N LYS A 133 12.43 -14.90 2.22
CA LYS A 133 12.85 -13.88 3.19
C LYS A 133 12.70 -12.46 2.65
N ARG A 134 12.29 -12.29 1.40
CA ARG A 134 12.09 -11.01 0.73
C ARG A 134 10.72 -10.96 0.02
N ILE A 135 9.67 -11.32 0.76
CA ILE A 135 8.27 -11.11 0.35
C ILE A 135 7.80 -9.80 1.00
N TYR A 136 7.52 -8.82 0.17
CA TYR A 136 7.17 -7.47 0.56
C TYR A 136 5.72 -7.17 0.25
N LEU A 137 5.08 -6.35 1.10
CA LEU A 137 3.68 -5.98 0.97
C LEU A 137 3.55 -4.46 0.88
N LEU A 138 2.87 -3.95 -0.14
CA LEU A 138 2.57 -2.54 -0.31
C LEU A 138 1.10 -2.32 -0.58
N GLY A 139 0.50 -1.36 0.11
CA GLY A 139 -0.88 -0.95 -0.12
C GLY A 139 -1.16 0.47 0.32
N SER A 140 -2.13 1.12 -0.35
CA SER A 140 -2.58 2.45 -0.01
C SER A 140 -4.08 2.50 0.21
N SER A 141 -4.56 3.38 1.12
CA SER A 141 -5.99 3.52 1.40
C SER A 141 -6.61 2.18 1.82
N GLY A 142 -7.61 1.68 1.10
CA GLY A 142 -8.16 0.34 1.29
C GLY A 142 -7.11 -0.78 1.15
N GLY A 143 -6.12 -0.63 0.26
CA GLY A 143 -4.97 -1.54 0.19
C GLY A 143 -4.06 -1.43 1.41
N GLY A 144 -3.92 -0.23 1.98
CA GLY A 144 -3.23 0.00 3.25
C GLY A 144 -3.96 -0.62 4.44
N HIS A 145 -5.29 -0.57 4.44
CA HIS A 145 -6.13 -1.32 5.38
C HIS A 145 -5.83 -2.82 5.31
N MET A 146 -5.95 -3.41 4.12
CA MET A 146 -5.70 -4.83 3.93
C MET A 146 -4.25 -5.21 4.24
N ALA A 147 -3.26 -4.35 3.93
CA ALA A 147 -1.85 -4.62 4.25
C ALA A 147 -1.59 -4.72 5.76
N LEU A 148 -2.23 -3.87 6.58
CA LEU A 148 -2.13 -3.98 8.04
C LEU A 148 -2.87 -5.19 8.60
N VAL A 149 -4.01 -5.56 8.01
CA VAL A 149 -4.70 -6.81 8.34
C VAL A 149 -3.81 -8.01 7.99
N MET A 150 -3.18 -8.03 6.83
CA MET A 150 -2.26 -9.10 6.46
C MET A 150 -1.02 -9.16 7.37
N ALA A 151 -0.51 -8.01 7.80
CA ALA A 151 0.61 -7.95 8.74
C ALA A 151 0.26 -8.59 10.10
N GLU A 152 -0.96 -8.40 10.59
CA GLU A 152 -1.39 -8.98 11.86
C GLU A 152 -1.88 -10.43 11.77
N ARG A 153 -2.49 -10.82 10.63
CA ARG A 153 -3.05 -12.16 10.41
C ARG A 153 -2.00 -13.20 9.99
N ALA A 154 -0.96 -12.76 9.27
CA ALA A 154 0.09 -13.64 8.74
C ALA A 154 1.49 -13.01 8.89
N PRO A 155 1.92 -12.66 10.11
CA PRO A 155 3.16 -11.92 10.36
C PRO A 155 4.41 -12.65 9.83
N GLN A 156 4.38 -13.97 9.75
CA GLN A 156 5.51 -14.79 9.30
C GLN A 156 5.76 -14.74 7.78
N VAL A 157 4.83 -14.18 7.00
CA VAL A 157 4.93 -14.13 5.54
C VAL A 157 5.76 -12.93 5.07
N TRP A 158 5.67 -11.82 5.80
CA TRP A 158 6.11 -10.51 5.32
C TRP A 158 7.48 -10.12 5.87
N ALA A 159 8.45 -9.91 5.00
CA ALA A 159 9.75 -9.37 5.37
C ALA A 159 9.68 -7.87 5.74
N ALA A 160 8.83 -7.12 5.05
CA ALA A 160 8.51 -5.72 5.36
C ALA A 160 7.18 -5.32 4.72
N VAL A 161 6.55 -4.30 5.29
CA VAL A 161 5.25 -3.77 4.86
C VAL A 161 5.33 -2.26 4.71
N SER A 162 4.90 -1.73 3.57
CA SER A 162 4.78 -0.29 3.30
C SER A 162 3.31 0.08 3.16
N VAL A 163 2.82 0.93 4.04
CA VAL A 163 1.40 1.30 4.16
C VAL A 163 1.24 2.79 3.96
N TRP A 164 0.37 3.16 3.05
CA TRP A 164 0.10 4.56 2.73
C TRP A 164 -1.35 4.91 3.02
N VAL A 165 -1.55 5.99 3.79
CA VAL A 165 -2.88 6.55 4.12
C VAL A 165 -3.90 5.47 4.53
N PRO A 166 -3.57 4.54 5.45
CA PRO A 166 -4.37 3.37 5.77
C PRO A 166 -5.61 3.68 6.57
N ILE A 167 -6.62 2.80 6.47
CA ILE A 167 -7.72 2.68 7.42
C ILE A 167 -7.34 1.59 8.43
N VAL A 168 -7.56 1.81 9.73
CA VAL A 168 -7.24 0.83 10.78
C VAL A 168 -8.40 0.56 11.73
N ASP A 169 -9.33 1.51 11.84
CA ASP A 169 -10.56 1.40 12.63
C ASP A 169 -11.75 1.73 11.74
N LEU A 170 -12.47 0.70 11.31
CA LEU A 170 -13.61 0.85 10.41
C LEU A 170 -14.80 1.55 11.08
N ALA A 171 -15.01 1.35 12.38
CA ALA A 171 -16.12 1.99 13.07
C ALA A 171 -15.89 3.50 13.19
N ALA A 172 -14.68 3.94 13.54
CA ALA A 172 -14.32 5.36 13.57
C ALA A 172 -14.36 5.96 12.15
N TRP A 173 -13.89 5.22 11.13
CA TRP A 173 -13.95 5.67 9.73
C TRP A 173 -15.39 5.74 9.20
N TYR A 174 -16.26 4.84 9.65
CA TYR A 174 -17.70 4.90 9.35
C TYR A 174 -18.31 6.21 9.85
N GLN A 175 -18.06 6.58 11.11
CA GLN A 175 -18.59 7.83 11.69
C GLN A 175 -18.09 9.06 10.92
N PHE A 176 -16.80 9.10 10.59
CA PHE A 176 -16.21 10.16 9.78
C PHE A 176 -16.85 10.21 8.37
N SER A 177 -16.96 9.08 7.70
CA SER A 177 -17.52 8.99 6.34
C SER A 177 -18.98 9.41 6.30
N LYS A 178 -19.76 9.04 7.32
CA LYS A 178 -21.17 9.42 7.44
C LYS A 178 -21.33 10.93 7.71
N ALA A 179 -20.51 11.48 8.62
CA ALA A 179 -20.54 12.90 8.93
C ALA A 179 -20.15 13.78 7.74
N THR A 180 -19.28 13.31 6.86
CA THR A 180 -18.81 14.02 5.65
C THR A 180 -19.64 13.72 4.40
N GLY A 181 -20.66 12.84 4.49
CA GLY A 181 -21.45 12.42 3.33
C GLY A 181 -20.68 11.62 2.29
N SER A 182 -19.60 10.98 2.69
CA SER A 182 -18.74 10.19 1.81
C SER A 182 -19.44 8.92 1.31
N GLN A 183 -19.13 8.48 0.09
CA GLN A 183 -19.63 7.21 -0.48
C GLN A 183 -19.21 5.95 0.28
N TYR A 184 -18.27 6.03 1.21
CA TYR A 184 -17.69 4.85 1.86
C TYR A 184 -18.54 4.27 2.98
N TYR A 185 -19.34 5.08 3.71
CA TYR A 185 -20.15 4.55 4.80
C TYR A 185 -21.21 3.52 4.32
N PRO A 186 -21.92 3.69 3.18
CA PRO A 186 -22.85 2.66 2.72
C PRO A 186 -22.13 1.38 2.25
N MET A 187 -20.89 1.50 1.76
CA MET A 187 -20.07 0.34 1.38
C MET A 187 -19.69 -0.47 2.62
N MET A 188 -19.28 0.19 3.72
CA MET A 188 -19.02 -0.47 5.00
C MET A 188 -20.25 -1.16 5.57
N GLU A 189 -21.44 -0.55 5.47
CA GLU A 189 -22.70 -1.19 5.89
C GLU A 189 -22.95 -2.49 5.12
N LYS A 190 -22.71 -2.52 3.81
CA LYS A 190 -22.84 -3.75 3.02
C LYS A 190 -21.83 -4.81 3.45
N CYS A 191 -20.60 -4.42 3.74
CA CYS A 191 -19.55 -5.35 4.20
C CYS A 191 -19.84 -5.94 5.58
N CYS A 192 -20.38 -5.12 6.50
CA CYS A 192 -20.53 -5.46 7.93
C CYS A 192 -21.96 -5.86 8.32
N GLY A 193 -22.90 -5.86 7.37
CA GLY A 193 -24.30 -6.21 7.62
C GLY A 193 -25.17 -5.09 8.18
N GLY A 194 -24.67 -3.85 8.17
CA GLY A 194 -25.37 -2.65 8.63
C GLY A 194 -24.45 -1.63 9.29
N PRO A 195 -25.01 -0.52 9.81
CA PRO A 195 -24.25 0.46 10.58
C PRO A 195 -23.74 -0.13 11.90
N PRO A 196 -22.63 0.39 12.46
CA PRO A 196 -22.21 0.01 13.82
C PRO A 196 -23.24 0.45 14.87
N GLY A 197 -23.39 -0.33 15.95
CA GLY A 197 -24.31 -0.06 17.04
C GLY A 197 -25.14 -1.24 17.50
N THR A 198 -24.97 -2.43 16.92
CA THR A 198 -25.46 -3.69 17.46
C THR A 198 -24.30 -4.63 17.74
N PRO A 199 -24.43 -5.61 18.66
CA PRO A 199 -23.38 -6.57 18.94
C PRO A 199 -22.85 -7.29 17.69
N GLU A 200 -23.75 -7.62 16.75
CA GLU A 200 -23.41 -8.36 15.53
C GLU A 200 -22.60 -7.50 14.56
N THR A 201 -23.07 -6.26 14.28
CA THR A 201 -22.36 -5.35 13.38
C THR A 201 -21.05 -4.87 14.01
N ASP A 202 -21.03 -4.54 15.30
CA ASP A 202 -19.81 -4.12 16.02
C ASP A 202 -18.73 -5.21 15.98
N ALA A 203 -19.13 -6.48 16.09
CA ALA A 203 -18.20 -7.60 15.92
C ALA A 203 -17.59 -7.63 14.52
N GLN A 204 -18.38 -7.36 13.44
CA GLN A 204 -17.89 -7.29 12.07
C GLN A 204 -16.93 -6.11 11.86
N TYR A 205 -17.31 -4.91 12.33
CA TYR A 205 -16.43 -3.74 12.26
C TYR A 205 -15.12 -4.00 13.00
N ARG A 206 -15.16 -4.58 14.19
CA ARG A 206 -13.96 -4.92 14.97
C ARG A 206 -13.10 -5.98 14.27
N GLN A 207 -13.70 -7.08 13.79
CA GLN A 207 -12.96 -8.18 13.16
C GLN A 207 -12.22 -7.74 11.91
N ARG A 208 -12.78 -6.78 11.19
CA ARG A 208 -12.24 -6.21 9.94
C ARG A 208 -11.30 -5.02 10.18
N SER A 209 -11.11 -4.58 11.42
CA SER A 209 -10.25 -3.47 11.81
C SER A 209 -8.92 -3.99 12.34
N SER A 210 -7.80 -3.64 11.69
CA SER A 210 -6.47 -4.07 12.14
C SER A 210 -6.09 -3.47 13.49
N LEU A 211 -6.57 -2.27 13.85
CA LEU A 211 -6.17 -1.55 15.07
C LEU A 211 -6.30 -2.43 16.33
N ALA A 212 -7.33 -3.25 16.40
CA ALA A 212 -7.60 -4.13 17.54
C ALA A 212 -6.57 -5.26 17.69
N PHE A 213 -5.82 -5.59 16.64
CA PHE A 213 -4.98 -6.78 16.55
C PHE A 213 -3.54 -6.50 16.11
N LEU A 214 -3.16 -5.23 15.89
CA LEU A 214 -1.82 -4.84 15.43
C LEU A 214 -0.69 -5.32 16.34
N SER A 215 -0.97 -5.69 17.60
CA SER A 215 0.01 -6.35 18.47
C SER A 215 0.56 -7.66 17.88
N ASN A 216 -0.21 -8.34 17.03
CA ASN A 216 0.21 -9.57 16.37
C ASN A 216 1.29 -9.32 15.30
N ALA A 217 1.39 -8.09 14.79
CA ALA A 217 2.43 -7.68 13.84
C ALA A 217 3.77 -7.27 14.50
N LYS A 218 3.95 -7.61 15.79
CA LYS A 218 5.19 -7.34 16.52
C LYS A 218 6.41 -7.91 15.79
N GLY A 219 7.45 -7.09 15.64
CA GLY A 219 8.73 -7.46 15.04
C GLY A 219 8.80 -7.26 13.52
N ILE A 220 7.69 -7.08 12.83
CA ILE A 220 7.69 -6.81 11.38
C ILE A 220 8.19 -5.37 11.12
N ARG A 221 9.00 -5.20 10.09
CA ARG A 221 9.37 -3.88 9.58
C ARG A 221 8.15 -3.26 8.87
N ILE A 222 7.60 -2.17 9.43
CA ILE A 222 6.41 -1.49 8.89
C ILE A 222 6.70 0.00 8.74
N ALA A 223 6.54 0.53 7.51
CA ALA A 223 6.47 1.96 7.26
C ALA A 223 5.01 2.38 7.07
N ILE A 224 4.61 3.43 7.78
CA ILE A 224 3.30 4.08 7.67
C ILE A 224 3.53 5.49 7.17
N ASP A 225 2.97 5.82 6.02
CA ASP A 225 3.12 7.11 5.37
C ASP A 225 1.74 7.76 5.17
N SER A 226 1.57 9.03 5.57
CA SER A 226 0.29 9.73 5.48
C SER A 226 0.45 11.22 5.24
N GLY A 227 -0.48 11.82 4.50
CA GLY A 227 -0.49 13.25 4.28
C GLY A 227 -1.03 14.00 5.51
N ILE A 228 -0.39 15.13 5.86
CA ILE A 228 -0.83 15.95 7.01
C ILE A 228 -2.26 16.48 6.83
N ARG A 229 -2.72 16.61 5.57
CA ARG A 229 -4.09 17.08 5.24
C ARG A 229 -5.04 15.93 4.91
N ASP A 230 -4.69 14.67 5.20
CA ASP A 230 -5.63 13.55 5.00
C ASP A 230 -6.82 13.70 5.97
N GLY A 231 -8.03 13.48 5.45
CA GLY A 231 -9.29 13.77 6.15
C GLY A 231 -9.83 15.21 5.98
N HIS A 232 -9.08 16.09 5.30
CA HIS A 232 -9.51 17.46 4.98
C HIS A 232 -9.88 17.65 3.52
N ALA A 233 -10.74 18.62 3.21
CA ALA A 233 -11.04 19.09 1.85
C ALA A 233 -11.35 17.93 0.84
N GLY A 234 -12.16 16.96 1.26
CA GLY A 234 -12.55 15.83 0.42
C GLY A 234 -11.58 14.64 0.43
N ALA A 235 -10.52 14.68 1.24
CA ALA A 235 -9.67 13.52 1.48
C ALA A 235 -10.42 12.42 2.25
N ALA A 236 -10.12 11.16 1.90
CA ALA A 236 -10.99 10.04 2.23
C ALA A 236 -10.83 9.49 3.67
N VAL A 237 -9.66 9.67 4.29
CA VAL A 237 -9.30 9.00 5.56
C VAL A 237 -8.69 10.01 6.54
N PRO A 238 -9.18 10.09 7.78
CA PRO A 238 -8.58 10.98 8.79
C PRO A 238 -7.15 10.56 9.13
N LEU A 239 -6.25 11.54 9.28
CA LEU A 239 -4.86 11.32 9.67
C LEU A 239 -4.72 10.49 10.95
N SER A 240 -5.68 10.61 11.89
CA SER A 240 -5.71 9.84 13.15
C SER A 240 -5.60 8.32 12.92
N GLN A 241 -6.10 7.78 11.81
CA GLN A 241 -6.00 6.36 11.50
C GLN A 241 -4.53 5.90 11.44
N SER A 242 -3.66 6.65 10.75
CA SER A 242 -2.23 6.36 10.66
C SER A 242 -1.50 6.57 12.00
N LEU A 243 -1.86 7.61 12.75
CA LEU A 243 -1.24 7.93 14.04
C LEU A 243 -1.57 6.85 15.09
N LEU A 244 -2.82 6.37 15.11
CA LEU A 244 -3.26 5.29 15.99
C LEU A 244 -2.58 3.95 15.64
N ALA A 245 -2.43 3.64 14.35
CA ALA A 245 -1.70 2.46 13.90
C ALA A 245 -0.25 2.47 14.40
N PHE A 246 0.45 3.60 14.23
CA PHE A 246 1.82 3.76 14.74
C PHE A 246 1.88 3.55 16.25
N ASN A 247 0.98 4.19 17.01
CA ASN A 247 0.94 4.05 18.46
C ASN A 247 0.72 2.60 18.91
N ALA A 248 -0.20 1.87 18.26
CA ALA A 248 -0.44 0.46 18.57
C ALA A 248 0.82 -0.39 18.32
N LEU A 249 1.45 -0.21 17.15
CA LEU A 249 2.66 -0.94 16.78
C LEU A 249 3.87 -0.55 17.63
N ALA A 250 4.03 0.72 17.99
CA ALA A 250 5.10 1.18 18.87
C ALA A 250 5.00 0.53 20.26
N ARG A 251 3.79 0.48 20.85
CA ARG A 251 3.55 -0.22 22.13
C ARG A 251 3.84 -1.71 22.02
N ALA A 252 3.34 -2.37 20.97
CA ALA A 252 3.55 -3.81 20.75
C ALA A 252 5.03 -4.18 20.65
N ASN A 253 5.85 -3.29 20.08
CA ASN A 253 7.30 -3.48 19.93
C ASN A 253 8.13 -3.02 21.14
N GLY A 254 7.49 -2.57 22.23
CA GLY A 254 8.19 -2.19 23.46
C GLY A 254 8.73 -0.74 23.47
N TYR A 255 8.15 0.14 22.67
CA TYR A 255 8.50 1.56 22.59
C TYR A 255 7.38 2.49 23.07
N PRO A 256 6.84 2.35 24.31
CA PRO A 256 5.74 3.16 24.80
C PRO A 256 6.09 4.66 24.90
N GLY A 257 7.37 4.99 25.07
CA GLY A 257 7.86 6.38 25.08
C GLY A 257 7.92 7.05 23.69
N LYS A 258 7.62 6.31 22.61
CA LYS A 258 7.57 6.85 21.24
C LYS A 258 6.15 7.11 20.73
N VAL A 259 5.13 6.79 21.52
CA VAL A 259 3.73 7.05 21.12
C VAL A 259 3.43 8.55 21.10
N LEU A 260 2.53 8.94 20.22
CA LEU A 260 1.93 10.28 20.21
C LEU A 260 0.86 10.34 21.30
N SER A 261 0.74 11.49 21.97
CA SER A 261 -0.34 11.72 22.93
C SER A 261 -1.71 11.80 22.23
N ALA A 262 -2.79 11.68 22.97
CA ALA A 262 -4.13 11.85 22.43
C ALA A 262 -4.33 13.29 21.92
N GLU A 263 -3.79 14.26 22.64
CA GLU A 263 -3.82 15.68 22.29
C GLU A 263 -3.07 15.97 20.99
N ASP A 264 -1.88 15.35 20.78
CA ASP A 264 -1.12 15.48 19.54
C ASP A 264 -1.86 14.88 18.34
N ILE A 265 -2.46 13.69 18.52
CA ILE A 265 -3.26 13.05 17.48
C ILE A 265 -4.46 13.92 17.10
N GLU A 266 -5.18 14.42 18.09
CA GLU A 266 -6.33 15.30 17.85
C GLU A 266 -5.90 16.60 17.16
N PHE A 267 -4.84 17.25 17.65
CA PHE A 267 -4.31 18.48 17.08
C PHE A 267 -3.89 18.28 15.62
N MET A 268 -3.06 17.29 15.34
CA MET A 268 -2.57 17.02 13.97
C MET A 268 -3.73 16.69 13.02
N THR A 269 -4.72 15.94 13.51
CA THR A 269 -5.89 15.55 12.71
C THR A 269 -6.81 16.73 12.42
N ARG A 270 -7.03 17.62 13.39
CA ARG A 270 -7.93 18.77 13.25
C ARG A 270 -7.30 19.95 12.53
N GLU A 271 -6.04 20.28 12.88
CA GLU A 271 -5.37 21.48 12.39
C GLU A 271 -4.54 21.25 11.12
N ALA A 272 -4.39 19.99 10.67
CA ALA A 272 -3.51 19.59 9.55
C ALA A 272 -2.09 20.19 9.69
N ARG A 273 -1.57 20.25 10.92
CA ARG A 273 -0.29 20.85 11.28
C ARG A 273 0.40 20.03 12.37
N VAL A 274 1.72 19.97 12.32
CA VAL A 274 2.52 19.35 13.38
C VAL A 274 2.57 20.31 14.59
N PRO A 275 2.35 19.84 15.85
CA PRO A 275 2.52 20.65 17.04
C PRO A 275 3.94 21.22 17.17
N ASP A 276 4.09 22.42 17.70
CA ASP A 276 5.39 23.12 17.76
C ASP A 276 6.46 22.33 18.53
N HIS A 277 6.07 21.61 19.58
CA HIS A 277 6.99 20.78 20.36
C HIS A 277 7.46 19.50 19.61
N LEU A 278 6.83 19.13 18.49
CA LEU A 278 7.20 18.03 17.60
C LEU A 278 7.83 18.52 16.29
N ALA A 279 7.86 19.82 16.02
CA ALA A 279 8.24 20.40 14.73
C ALA A 279 9.69 20.08 14.29
N GLY A 280 10.57 19.66 15.20
CA GLY A 280 11.94 19.22 14.88
C GLY A 280 12.08 17.75 14.48
N GLU A 281 11.03 16.95 14.60
CA GLU A 281 11.06 15.54 14.25
C GLU A 281 10.79 15.35 12.75
N THR A 282 11.77 15.70 11.92
CA THR A 282 11.70 15.58 10.45
C THR A 282 13.02 15.08 9.91
N GLU A 283 13.01 14.57 8.69
CA GLU A 283 14.19 14.02 8.01
C GLU A 283 14.01 14.22 6.51
N GLU A 284 15.10 14.49 5.80
CA GLU A 284 15.08 14.48 4.33
C GLU A 284 15.31 13.07 3.80
N GLU A 285 14.55 12.68 2.81
CA GLU A 285 14.66 11.38 2.14
C GLU A 285 14.88 11.58 0.64
N ALA A 286 16.06 11.20 0.16
CA ALA A 286 16.43 11.37 -1.23
C ALA A 286 15.44 10.69 -2.19
N GLY A 287 14.99 11.44 -3.20
CA GLY A 287 14.07 10.94 -4.24
C GLY A 287 12.60 10.80 -3.78
N ARG A 288 12.25 11.21 -2.56
CA ARG A 288 10.86 11.31 -2.12
C ARG A 288 10.19 12.53 -2.79
N ARG A 289 8.97 12.35 -3.30
CA ARG A 289 8.23 13.41 -3.98
C ARG A 289 7.66 14.45 -3.03
N GLN A 290 7.18 14.01 -1.86
CA GLN A 290 6.55 14.89 -0.88
C GLN A 290 7.54 15.25 0.25
N LYS A 291 7.51 16.52 0.66
CA LYS A 291 8.28 16.99 1.82
C LYS A 291 7.79 16.29 3.09
N ILE A 292 8.71 15.78 3.90
CA ILE A 292 8.41 15.24 5.21
C ILE A 292 8.21 16.41 6.19
N VAL A 293 7.09 16.41 6.91
CA VAL A 293 6.80 17.40 7.95
C VAL A 293 6.92 16.80 9.36
N PHE A 294 6.85 15.48 9.48
CA PHE A 294 7.09 14.76 10.72
C PHE A 294 7.52 13.32 10.42
N ARG A 295 8.50 12.82 11.18
CA ARG A 295 8.92 11.42 11.12
C ARG A 295 9.30 10.91 12.50
N ARG A 296 8.79 9.74 12.86
CA ARG A 296 9.13 9.07 14.11
C ARG A 296 9.34 7.57 13.88
N THR A 297 10.38 7.03 14.51
CA THR A 297 10.70 5.60 14.45
C THR A 297 10.59 4.98 15.83
N ALA A 298 9.99 3.80 15.91
CA ALA A 298 9.82 2.99 17.11
C ALA A 298 10.26 1.54 16.81
N GLY A 299 11.56 1.26 16.91
CA GLY A 299 12.13 -0.03 16.53
C GLY A 299 11.92 -0.33 15.06
N PRO A 300 11.19 -1.42 14.70
CA PRO A 300 10.98 -1.78 13.30
C PRO A 300 9.88 -0.94 12.62
N VAL A 301 9.22 -0.04 13.34
CA VAL A 301 8.09 0.73 12.82
C VAL A 301 8.49 2.18 12.58
N ARG A 302 8.18 2.69 11.39
CA ARG A 302 8.40 4.09 10.99
C ARG A 302 7.09 4.75 10.61
N LEU A 303 6.80 5.90 11.20
CA LEU A 303 5.74 6.82 10.80
C LEU A 303 6.35 7.98 10.06
N THR A 304 5.79 8.32 8.90
CA THR A 304 6.16 9.51 8.13
C THR A 304 4.90 10.29 7.77
N ILE A 305 4.85 11.55 8.20
CA ILE A 305 3.81 12.48 7.78
C ILE A 305 4.43 13.44 6.78
N PHE A 306 3.82 13.52 5.59
CA PHE A 306 4.29 14.36 4.51
C PHE A 306 3.34 15.55 4.25
N ASP A 307 3.86 16.58 3.60
CA ASP A 307 3.08 17.71 3.13
C ASP A 307 2.22 17.28 1.93
N GLY A 308 1.02 16.86 2.20
CA GLY A 308 0.10 16.30 1.22
C GLY A 308 -1.26 15.95 1.83
N ALA A 309 -2.12 15.38 1.00
CA ALA A 309 -3.41 14.82 1.37
C ALA A 309 -3.40 13.30 1.14
N HIS A 310 -4.53 12.71 0.72
CA HIS A 310 -4.70 11.27 0.49
C HIS A 310 -3.97 10.82 -0.78
N SER A 311 -2.71 10.43 -0.68
CA SER A 311 -1.89 10.04 -1.83
C SER A 311 -0.83 9.00 -1.48
N VAL A 312 -0.27 8.34 -2.49
CA VAL A 312 0.82 7.36 -2.37
C VAL A 312 2.00 7.76 -3.27
N ASP A 313 3.22 7.57 -2.78
CA ASP A 313 4.44 7.55 -3.57
C ASP A 313 4.97 6.11 -3.62
N VAL A 314 4.56 5.39 -4.66
CA VAL A 314 4.85 3.96 -4.84
C VAL A 314 6.34 3.69 -4.85
N LEU A 315 7.12 4.55 -5.52
CA LEU A 315 8.59 4.38 -5.61
C LEU A 315 9.25 4.54 -4.25
N THR A 316 8.79 5.49 -3.43
CA THR A 316 9.26 5.65 -2.05
C THR A 316 8.88 4.44 -1.20
N GLY A 317 7.65 3.92 -1.36
CA GLY A 317 7.21 2.71 -0.69
C GLY A 317 8.06 1.48 -1.03
N ILE A 318 8.47 1.32 -2.30
CA ILE A 318 9.32 0.21 -2.74
C ILE A 318 10.76 0.39 -2.24
N ARG A 319 11.31 1.60 -2.26
CA ARG A 319 12.66 1.87 -1.71
C ARG A 319 12.80 1.53 -0.23
N TRP A 320 11.74 1.61 0.55
CA TRP A 320 11.72 1.21 1.96
C TRP A 320 12.12 -0.26 2.19
N PHE A 321 11.94 -1.13 1.20
CA PHE A 321 12.24 -2.56 1.31
C PHE A 321 13.72 -2.89 1.18
N GLU A 322 14.52 -1.99 0.65
CA GLU A 322 15.98 -2.10 0.53
C GLU A 322 16.71 -1.64 1.79
#